data_dc8eb27b15b7111e44bf0ffecc88a513
#
_entry.id   dc8eb27b15b7111e44bf0ffecc88a513
#
_cell.length_a   1.000
_cell.length_b   1.000
_cell.length_c   1.000
_cell.angle_alpha   90.00
_cell.angle_beta   90.00
_cell.angle_gamma   90.00
#
_symmetry.space_group_name_H-M   'P 1'
#
loop_
_entity.id
_entity.type
_entity.pdbx_description
1 polymer ?
#
loop_
_entity_poly.entity_id
_entity_poly.type
_entity_poly.pdbx_seq_one_letter_code
_entity_poly.pdbx_strand_id
1 'polypeptide(L)'
;MSIGAMLLAAVGIILLIVLGILIWVIGSYNGFVKLRNKTEEAFSALDISLKKRYDLIPNYVETVKGYAKYESETLERVIQARNRAMNAASHKERIEKDNVFSGSLHSLFALSENYQDLKASENFIQLQEQLARIEEEIAGARRYYNGIVNQFNTKAEMFPGSLIAGIFHFERMPLYEVNSREEREKVNVSF
;
A
#
# COMPACT_ATOMS: atom_id res chain seq x y z
N MET A 1 15.85 23.79 -56.80
CA MET A 1 16.38 22.61 -56.11
C MET A 1 16.14 21.39 -56.97
N SER A 2 17.16 20.57 -57.23
CA SER A 2 16.97 19.31 -57.95
C SER A 2 16.10 18.32 -57.19
N ILE A 3 15.31 17.51 -57.90
CA ILE A 3 14.44 16.47 -57.29
C ILE A 3 15.25 15.60 -56.33
N GLY A 4 16.51 15.28 -56.65
CA GLY A 4 17.41 14.50 -55.77
C GLY A 4 17.73 15.20 -54.43
N ALA A 5 17.92 16.54 -54.44
CA ALA A 5 18.15 17.28 -53.19
C ALA A 5 16.90 17.31 -52.27
N MET A 6 15.69 17.36 -52.88
CA MET A 6 14.44 17.29 -52.13
C MET A 6 14.23 15.90 -51.50
N LEU A 7 14.56 14.83 -52.22
CA LEU A 7 14.49 13.45 -51.69
C LEU A 7 15.48 13.22 -50.55
N LEU A 8 16.71 13.70 -50.66
CA LEU A 8 17.71 13.60 -49.61
C LEU A 8 17.29 14.38 -48.34
N ALA A 9 16.72 15.57 -48.52
CA ALA A 9 16.19 16.35 -47.40
C ALA A 9 15.01 15.64 -46.70
N ALA A 10 14.09 15.07 -47.47
CA ALA A 10 12.96 14.31 -46.92
C ALA A 10 13.41 13.07 -46.13
N VAL A 11 14.38 12.30 -46.64
CA VAL A 11 14.98 11.17 -45.92
C VAL A 11 15.66 11.63 -44.64
N GLY A 12 16.41 12.74 -44.67
CA GLY A 12 17.04 13.29 -43.47
C GLY A 12 16.02 13.68 -42.38
N ILE A 13 14.92 14.32 -42.76
CA ILE A 13 13.83 14.69 -41.85
C ILE A 13 13.19 13.44 -41.23
N ILE A 14 12.91 12.41 -42.02
CA ILE A 14 12.33 11.14 -41.52
C ILE A 14 13.27 10.47 -40.50
N LEU A 15 14.57 10.43 -40.80
CA LEU A 15 15.56 9.86 -39.86
C LEU A 15 15.59 10.63 -38.53
N LEU A 16 15.53 11.96 -38.58
CA LEU A 16 15.48 12.77 -37.35
C LEU A 16 14.21 12.53 -36.55
N ILE A 17 13.05 12.38 -37.19
CA ILE A 17 11.78 12.03 -36.53
C ILE A 17 11.87 10.67 -35.87
N VAL A 18 12.37 9.65 -36.58
CA VAL A 18 12.55 8.29 -36.04
C VAL A 18 13.49 8.30 -34.85
N LEU A 19 14.61 9.01 -34.94
CA LEU A 19 15.55 9.15 -33.84
C LEU A 19 14.89 9.81 -32.61
N GLY A 20 14.11 10.87 -32.81
CA GLY A 20 13.35 11.55 -31.76
C GLY A 20 12.34 10.61 -31.07
N ILE A 21 11.61 9.80 -31.87
CA ILE A 21 10.68 8.80 -31.32
C ILE A 21 11.43 7.75 -30.51
N LEU A 22 12.56 7.24 -30.96
CA LEU A 22 13.37 6.26 -30.25
C LEU A 22 13.86 6.80 -28.90
N ILE A 23 14.40 8.01 -28.85
CA ILE A 23 14.84 8.66 -27.61
C ILE A 23 13.67 8.83 -26.66
N TRP A 24 12.50 9.23 -27.15
CA TRP A 24 11.30 9.37 -26.34
C TRP A 24 10.83 8.02 -25.77
N VAL A 25 10.80 6.94 -26.58
CA VAL A 25 10.43 5.58 -26.14
C VAL A 25 11.36 5.12 -25.01
N ILE A 26 12.68 5.25 -25.19
CA ILE A 26 13.68 4.86 -24.18
C ILE A 26 13.47 5.66 -22.89
N GLY A 27 13.30 6.98 -22.99
CA GLY A 27 13.08 7.85 -21.82
C GLY A 27 11.77 7.53 -21.09
N SER A 28 10.71 7.24 -21.84
CA SER A 28 9.41 6.85 -21.26
C SER A 28 9.49 5.49 -20.55
N TYR A 29 10.10 4.48 -21.20
CA TYR A 29 10.33 3.16 -20.60
C TYR A 29 11.14 3.26 -19.30
N ASN A 30 12.28 3.94 -19.32
CA ASN A 30 13.11 4.15 -18.14
C ASN A 30 12.33 4.85 -17.01
N GLY A 31 11.44 5.77 -17.37
CA GLY A 31 10.55 6.43 -16.42
C GLY A 31 9.56 5.47 -15.75
N PHE A 32 9.02 4.47 -16.47
CA PHE A 32 8.18 3.41 -15.89
C PHE A 32 8.98 2.51 -14.96
N VAL A 33 10.17 2.05 -15.40
CA VAL A 33 11.05 1.23 -14.56
C VAL A 33 11.40 1.95 -13.26
N LYS A 34 11.72 3.25 -13.33
CA LYS A 34 12.00 4.05 -12.13
C LYS A 34 10.82 4.14 -11.18
N LEU A 35 9.61 4.35 -11.69
CA LEU A 35 8.40 4.39 -10.87
C LEU A 35 8.07 3.03 -10.27
N ARG A 36 8.24 1.94 -11.02
CA ARG A 36 8.07 0.57 -10.50
C ARG A 36 9.01 0.30 -9.33
N ASN A 37 10.29 0.60 -9.50
CA ASN A 37 11.27 0.38 -8.42
C ASN A 37 10.95 1.25 -7.19
N LYS A 38 10.51 2.49 -7.37
CA LYS A 38 10.04 3.34 -6.27
C LYS A 38 8.80 2.77 -5.58
N THR A 39 7.91 2.12 -6.31
CA THR A 39 6.74 1.46 -5.71
C THR A 39 7.16 0.28 -4.85
N GLU A 40 8.11 -0.53 -5.31
CA GLU A 40 8.69 -1.63 -4.52
C GLU A 40 9.37 -1.12 -3.25
N GLU A 41 10.14 -0.04 -3.34
CA GLU A 41 10.77 0.62 -2.19
C GLU A 41 9.73 1.13 -1.19
N ALA A 42 8.70 1.81 -1.69
CA ALA A 42 7.62 2.34 -0.86
C ALA A 42 6.81 1.22 -0.18
N PHE A 43 6.57 0.10 -0.90
CA PHE A 43 5.91 -1.06 -0.32
C PHE A 43 6.79 -1.74 0.75
N SER A 44 8.09 -1.86 0.52
CA SER A 44 9.01 -2.42 1.49
C SER A 44 9.04 -1.61 2.79
N ALA A 45 9.01 -0.29 2.71
CA ALA A 45 8.91 0.58 3.88
C ALA A 45 7.59 0.39 4.63
N LEU A 46 6.47 0.25 3.91
CA LEU A 46 5.17 -0.07 4.48
C LEU A 46 5.19 -1.45 5.16
N ASP A 47 5.74 -2.47 4.51
CA ASP A 47 5.80 -3.85 5.03
C ASP A 47 6.59 -3.94 6.35
N ILE A 48 7.64 -3.13 6.51
CA ILE A 48 8.37 -3.02 7.79
C ILE A 48 7.44 -2.53 8.91
N SER A 49 6.61 -1.52 8.66
CA SER A 49 5.67 -1.00 9.66
C SER A 49 4.54 -2.00 9.95
N LEU A 50 4.02 -2.67 8.91
CA LEU A 50 3.06 -3.76 9.07
C LEU A 50 3.63 -4.90 9.92
N LYS A 51 4.88 -5.29 9.67
CA LYS A 51 5.57 -6.32 10.44
C LYS A 51 5.69 -5.94 11.91
N LYS A 52 6.07 -4.71 12.25
CA LYS A 52 6.10 -4.24 13.65
C LYS A 52 4.74 -4.43 14.33
N ARG A 53 3.64 -4.10 13.63
CA ARG A 53 2.28 -4.32 14.14
C ARG A 53 2.00 -5.79 14.37
N TYR A 54 2.30 -6.66 13.40
CA TYR A 54 2.11 -8.10 13.56
C TYR A 54 2.90 -8.69 14.72
N ASP A 55 4.12 -8.23 14.94
CA ASP A 55 5.00 -8.72 16.00
C ASP A 55 4.52 -8.28 17.40
N LEU A 56 3.80 -7.16 17.51
CA LEU A 56 3.25 -6.66 18.78
C LEU A 56 1.98 -7.43 19.22
N ILE A 57 1.18 -7.92 18.28
CA ILE A 57 -0.15 -8.49 18.55
C ILE A 57 -0.15 -9.71 19.48
N PRO A 58 0.78 -10.68 19.41
CA PRO A 58 0.81 -11.78 20.36
C PRO A 58 0.89 -11.31 21.82
N ASN A 59 1.71 -10.31 22.11
CA ASN A 59 1.84 -9.74 23.45
C ASN A 59 0.54 -9.06 23.89
N TYR A 60 -0.11 -8.35 22.96
CA TYR A 60 -1.40 -7.71 23.23
C TYR A 60 -2.48 -8.76 23.56
N VAL A 61 -2.58 -9.82 22.74
CA VAL A 61 -3.53 -10.93 22.94
C VAL A 61 -3.29 -11.66 24.25
N GLU A 62 -2.04 -11.97 24.61
CA GLU A 62 -1.73 -12.62 25.88
C GLU A 62 -2.08 -11.72 27.09
N THR A 63 -1.87 -10.42 26.98
CA THR A 63 -2.28 -9.47 28.03
C THR A 63 -3.80 -9.46 28.19
N VAL A 64 -4.56 -9.37 27.09
CA VAL A 64 -6.03 -9.40 27.13
C VAL A 64 -6.55 -10.73 27.67
N LYS A 65 -5.97 -11.85 27.28
CA LYS A 65 -6.34 -13.21 27.71
C LYS A 65 -6.27 -13.39 29.22
N GLY A 66 -5.36 -12.70 29.89
CA GLY A 66 -5.26 -12.71 31.35
C GLY A 66 -6.53 -12.20 32.04
N TYR A 67 -7.29 -11.33 31.40
CA TYR A 67 -8.52 -10.71 31.92
C TYR A 67 -9.79 -11.25 31.25
N ALA A 68 -9.74 -11.56 29.95
CA ALA A 68 -10.88 -12.00 29.11
C ALA A 68 -10.84 -13.51 28.86
N LYS A 69 -11.02 -14.32 29.90
CA LYS A 69 -10.88 -15.78 29.85
C LYS A 69 -11.94 -16.50 28.98
N TYR A 70 -13.09 -15.89 28.76
CA TYR A 70 -14.21 -16.49 28.04
C TYR A 70 -14.25 -16.11 26.56
N GLU A 71 -13.36 -15.24 26.10
CA GLU A 71 -13.37 -14.64 24.76
C GLU A 71 -12.34 -15.26 23.81
N SER A 72 -12.04 -16.55 24.02
CA SER A 72 -10.99 -17.27 23.28
C SER A 72 -11.19 -17.21 21.76
N GLU A 73 -12.44 -17.27 21.28
CA GLU A 73 -12.75 -17.22 19.84
C GLU A 73 -12.34 -15.91 19.19
N THR A 74 -12.58 -14.77 19.85
CA THR A 74 -12.17 -13.45 19.33
C THR A 74 -10.66 -13.33 19.28
N LEU A 75 -9.95 -13.76 20.34
CA LEU A 75 -8.50 -13.75 20.39
C LEU A 75 -7.88 -14.65 19.33
N GLU A 76 -8.46 -15.82 19.11
CA GLU A 76 -8.00 -16.78 18.10
C GLU A 76 -8.18 -16.25 16.67
N ARG A 77 -9.33 -15.60 16.37
CA ARG A 77 -9.57 -14.93 15.09
C ARG A 77 -8.53 -13.86 14.77
N VAL A 78 -8.13 -13.07 15.76
CA VAL A 78 -7.08 -12.06 15.59
C VAL A 78 -5.74 -12.70 15.20
N ILE A 79 -5.32 -13.74 15.94
CA ILE A 79 -4.07 -14.45 15.65
C ILE A 79 -4.12 -15.12 14.27
N GLN A 80 -5.24 -15.72 13.88
CA GLN A 80 -5.40 -16.33 12.56
C GLN A 80 -5.35 -15.28 11.43
N ALA A 81 -6.03 -14.13 11.60
CA ALA A 81 -5.99 -13.06 10.62
C ALA A 81 -4.57 -12.48 10.46
N ARG A 82 -3.87 -12.25 11.58
CA ARG A 82 -2.46 -11.86 11.61
C ARG A 82 -1.59 -12.84 10.82
N ASN A 83 -1.70 -14.14 11.10
CA ASN A 83 -0.88 -15.16 10.45
C ASN A 83 -1.14 -15.22 8.93
N ARG A 84 -2.41 -15.05 8.50
CA ARG A 84 -2.76 -14.96 7.08
C ARG A 84 -2.14 -13.74 6.42
N ALA A 85 -2.15 -12.59 7.09
CA ALA A 85 -1.53 -11.37 6.58
C ALA A 85 -0.01 -11.53 6.47
N MET A 86 0.66 -12.08 7.47
CA MET A 86 2.11 -12.32 7.45
C MET A 86 2.59 -13.25 6.34
N ASN A 87 1.78 -14.24 5.97
CA ASN A 87 2.12 -15.26 4.98
C ASN A 87 1.64 -14.93 3.55
N ALA A 88 1.19 -13.70 3.29
CA ALA A 88 0.75 -13.28 1.97
C ALA A 88 1.91 -13.31 0.97
N ALA A 89 1.66 -13.89 -0.23
CA ALA A 89 2.67 -14.12 -1.24
C ALA A 89 2.88 -12.92 -2.20
N SER A 90 1.95 -11.97 -2.24
CA SER A 90 2.00 -10.79 -3.13
C SER A 90 1.57 -9.52 -2.41
N HIS A 91 1.94 -8.35 -2.97
CA HIS A 91 1.51 -7.04 -2.45
C HIS A 91 -0.01 -6.94 -2.37
N LYS A 92 -0.72 -7.36 -3.43
CA LYS A 92 -2.18 -7.34 -3.47
C LYS A 92 -2.78 -8.20 -2.36
N GLU A 93 -2.31 -9.43 -2.23
CA GLU A 93 -2.77 -10.34 -1.17
C GLU A 93 -2.44 -9.80 0.22
N ARG A 94 -1.25 -9.21 0.42
CA ARG A 94 -0.85 -8.57 1.67
C ARG A 94 -1.85 -7.47 2.05
N ILE A 95 -2.19 -6.59 1.12
CA ILE A 95 -3.15 -5.50 1.34
C ILE A 95 -4.53 -6.06 1.71
N GLU A 96 -5.03 -7.06 0.99
CA GLU A 96 -6.34 -7.68 1.24
C GLU A 96 -6.39 -8.35 2.62
N LYS A 97 -5.37 -9.14 2.97
CA LYS A 97 -5.31 -9.84 4.26
C LYS A 97 -5.09 -8.88 5.43
N ASP A 98 -4.32 -7.83 5.23
CA ASP A 98 -4.09 -6.81 6.25
C ASP A 98 -5.36 -6.01 6.56
N ASN A 99 -6.21 -5.74 5.57
CA ASN A 99 -7.53 -5.14 5.79
C ASN A 99 -8.42 -6.05 6.67
N VAL A 100 -8.41 -7.37 6.42
CA VAL A 100 -9.14 -8.34 7.26
C VAL A 100 -8.57 -8.36 8.69
N PHE A 101 -7.26 -8.33 8.83
CA PHE A 101 -6.60 -8.27 10.13
C PHE A 101 -6.95 -6.97 10.89
N SER A 102 -6.94 -5.82 10.22
CA SER A 102 -7.34 -4.54 10.83
C SER A 102 -8.78 -4.58 11.35
N GLY A 103 -9.71 -5.19 10.60
CA GLY A 103 -11.08 -5.42 11.08
C GLY A 103 -11.13 -6.31 12.35
N SER A 104 -10.27 -7.33 12.44
CA SER A 104 -10.19 -8.17 13.65
C SER A 104 -9.61 -7.43 14.85
N LEU A 105 -8.71 -6.47 14.65
CA LEU A 105 -8.19 -5.60 15.71
C LEU A 105 -9.28 -4.70 16.30
N HIS A 106 -10.18 -4.16 15.49
CA HIS A 106 -11.32 -3.39 16.02
C HIS A 106 -12.17 -4.23 16.97
N SER A 107 -12.40 -5.51 16.65
CA SER A 107 -13.11 -6.43 17.54
C SER A 107 -12.36 -6.68 18.85
N LEU A 108 -11.02 -6.77 18.79
CA LEU A 108 -10.17 -6.93 19.98
C LEU A 108 -10.20 -5.67 20.87
N PHE A 109 -10.19 -4.49 20.29
CA PHE A 109 -10.29 -3.23 21.05
C PHE A 109 -11.64 -3.08 21.72
N ALA A 110 -12.73 -3.32 20.98
CA ALA A 110 -14.09 -3.31 21.54
C ALA A 110 -14.26 -4.30 22.69
N LEU A 111 -13.62 -5.48 22.57
CA LEU A 111 -13.59 -6.45 23.66
C LEU A 111 -12.86 -5.88 24.88
N SER A 112 -11.68 -5.31 24.71
CA SER A 112 -10.86 -4.79 25.81
C SER A 112 -11.55 -3.67 26.60
N GLU A 113 -12.46 -2.92 25.96
CA GLU A 113 -13.23 -1.85 26.61
C GLU A 113 -14.17 -2.36 27.70
N ASN A 114 -14.61 -3.63 27.64
CA ASN A 114 -15.50 -4.23 28.62
C ASN A 114 -14.79 -4.61 29.95
N TYR A 115 -13.45 -4.56 29.98
CA TYR A 115 -12.64 -5.00 31.11
C TYR A 115 -11.90 -3.82 31.76
N GLN A 116 -12.47 -3.25 32.82
CA GLN A 116 -11.90 -2.06 33.48
C GLN A 116 -10.52 -2.32 34.09
N ASP A 117 -10.32 -3.48 34.71
CA ASP A 117 -9.03 -3.86 35.29
C ASP A 117 -7.92 -4.00 34.26
N LEU A 118 -8.26 -4.47 33.05
CA LEU A 118 -7.34 -4.51 31.92
C LEU A 118 -6.92 -3.10 31.50
N LYS A 119 -7.89 -2.17 31.40
CA LYS A 119 -7.64 -0.77 31.03
C LYS A 119 -6.76 -0.02 32.03
N ALA A 120 -6.80 -0.42 33.29
CA ALA A 120 -5.95 0.12 34.35
C ALA A 120 -4.55 -0.52 34.40
N SER A 121 -4.31 -1.58 33.64
CA SER A 121 -3.02 -2.27 33.58
C SER A 121 -1.97 -1.42 32.87
N GLU A 122 -0.86 -1.13 33.53
CA GLU A 122 0.25 -0.37 32.95
C GLU A 122 0.80 -1.02 31.68
N ASN A 123 0.95 -2.34 31.68
CA ASN A 123 1.40 -3.09 30.51
C ASN A 123 0.46 -2.92 29.30
N PHE A 124 -0.86 -2.91 29.55
CA PHE A 124 -1.85 -2.73 28.50
C PHE A 124 -1.81 -1.31 27.93
N ILE A 125 -1.68 -0.29 28.78
CA ILE A 125 -1.53 1.11 28.36
C ILE A 125 -0.29 1.28 27.47
N GLN A 126 0.85 0.72 27.88
CA GLN A 126 2.09 0.78 27.09
C GLN A 126 1.95 0.09 25.73
N LEU A 127 1.26 -1.06 25.66
CA LEU A 127 0.99 -1.75 24.39
C LEU A 127 0.06 -0.95 23.48
N GLN A 128 -0.96 -0.29 24.04
CA GLN A 128 -1.83 0.60 23.27
C GLN A 128 -1.07 1.80 22.69
N GLU A 129 -0.20 2.43 23.46
CA GLU A 129 0.63 3.53 22.99
C GLU A 129 1.61 3.11 21.89
N GLN A 130 2.21 1.91 22.03
CA GLN A 130 3.09 1.38 20.99
C GLN A 130 2.32 1.10 19.71
N LEU A 131 1.12 0.51 19.83
CA LEU A 131 0.28 0.22 18.69
C LEU A 131 -0.19 1.50 17.99
N ALA A 132 -0.60 2.52 18.75
CA ALA A 132 -0.99 3.81 18.19
C ALA A 132 0.14 4.46 17.38
N ARG A 133 1.38 4.41 17.87
CA ARG A 133 2.56 4.88 17.13
C ARG A 133 2.79 4.09 15.84
N ILE A 134 2.66 2.76 15.90
CA ILE A 134 2.82 1.91 14.71
C ILE A 134 1.72 2.20 13.68
N GLU A 135 0.47 2.41 14.10
CA GLU A 135 -0.63 2.77 13.20
C GLU A 135 -0.40 4.12 12.50
N GLU A 136 0.20 5.09 13.19
CA GLU A 136 0.59 6.36 12.58
C GLU A 136 1.71 6.17 11.53
N GLU A 137 2.73 5.35 11.84
CA GLU A 137 3.77 4.97 10.87
C GLU A 137 3.16 4.28 9.64
N ILE A 138 2.24 3.33 9.84
CA ILE A 138 1.54 2.63 8.75
C ILE A 138 0.73 3.62 7.91
N ALA A 139 -0.01 4.53 8.54
CA ALA A 139 -0.78 5.54 7.82
C ALA A 139 0.12 6.46 6.97
N GLY A 140 1.28 6.84 7.48
CA GLY A 140 2.29 7.60 6.73
C GLY A 140 2.85 6.84 5.54
N ALA A 141 3.30 5.60 5.77
CA ALA A 141 3.86 4.72 4.74
C ALA A 141 2.81 4.37 3.66
N ARG A 142 1.55 4.15 4.04
CA ARG A 142 0.42 3.92 3.13
C ARG A 142 0.17 5.11 2.22
N ARG A 143 0.15 6.34 2.77
CA ARG A 143 0.01 7.56 1.96
C ARG A 143 1.14 7.70 0.94
N TYR A 144 2.38 7.43 1.35
CA TYR A 144 3.53 7.48 0.46
C TYR A 144 3.43 6.43 -0.65
N TYR A 145 3.18 5.17 -0.30
CA TYR A 145 2.98 4.08 -1.27
C TYR A 145 1.90 4.42 -2.30
N ASN A 146 0.71 4.82 -1.83
CA ASN A 146 -0.40 5.20 -2.70
C ASN A 146 -0.05 6.38 -3.61
N GLY A 147 0.72 7.35 -3.12
CA GLY A 147 1.20 8.48 -3.93
C GLY A 147 2.09 8.03 -5.10
N ILE A 148 3.00 7.08 -4.87
CA ILE A 148 3.88 6.54 -5.92
C ILE A 148 3.08 5.65 -6.90
N VAL A 149 2.19 4.78 -6.39
CA VAL A 149 1.31 3.94 -7.22
C VAL A 149 0.42 4.81 -8.12
N ASN A 150 -0.16 5.89 -7.60
CA ASN A 150 -0.94 6.83 -8.40
C ASN A 150 -0.12 7.47 -9.53
N GLN A 151 1.12 7.87 -9.27
CA GLN A 151 2.02 8.39 -10.31
C GLN A 151 2.28 7.35 -11.41
N PHE A 152 2.52 6.08 -11.02
CA PHE A 152 2.72 4.99 -11.97
C PHE A 152 1.46 4.74 -12.79
N ASN A 153 0.30 4.56 -12.15
CA ASN A 153 -0.97 4.28 -12.81
C ASN A 153 -1.38 5.42 -13.74
N THR A 154 -1.28 6.67 -13.27
CA THR A 154 -1.55 7.86 -14.12
C THR A 154 -0.67 7.87 -15.35
N LYS A 155 0.63 7.61 -15.23
CA LYS A 155 1.54 7.55 -16.38
C LYS A 155 1.18 6.41 -17.33
N ALA A 156 0.70 5.27 -16.82
CA ALA A 156 0.28 4.12 -17.63
C ALA A 156 -1.04 4.38 -18.37
N GLU A 157 -1.91 5.23 -17.83
CA GLU A 157 -3.23 5.55 -18.43
C GLU A 157 -3.19 6.77 -19.36
N MET A 158 -2.30 7.72 -19.10
CA MET A 158 -2.20 8.96 -19.90
C MET A 158 -1.48 8.73 -21.22
N PHE A 159 -2.01 9.38 -22.31
CA PHE A 159 -1.30 9.46 -23.59
C PHE A 159 -0.11 10.44 -23.48
N PRO A 160 1.05 10.14 -24.09
CA PRO A 160 1.37 8.96 -24.89
C PRO A 160 1.95 7.78 -24.07
N GLY A 161 2.04 7.88 -22.75
CA GLY A 161 2.56 6.83 -21.85
C GLY A 161 1.83 5.50 -21.98
N SER A 162 0.52 5.53 -22.22
CA SER A 162 -0.33 4.34 -22.39
C SER A 162 0.11 3.43 -23.56
N LEU A 163 0.71 4.00 -24.62
CA LEU A 163 1.28 3.20 -25.70
C LEU A 163 2.49 2.38 -25.21
N ILE A 164 3.36 3.00 -24.43
CA ILE A 164 4.53 2.32 -23.85
C ILE A 164 4.08 1.28 -22.82
N ALA A 165 3.10 1.62 -21.98
CA ALA A 165 2.55 0.69 -21.01
C ALA A 165 1.96 -0.55 -21.67
N GLY A 166 1.21 -0.38 -22.79
CA GLY A 166 0.66 -1.49 -23.55
C GLY A 166 1.73 -2.37 -24.21
N ILE A 167 2.73 -1.76 -24.87
CA ILE A 167 3.80 -2.49 -25.56
C ILE A 167 4.68 -3.30 -24.59
N PHE A 168 5.01 -2.73 -23.42
CA PHE A 168 5.92 -3.33 -22.44
C PHE A 168 5.20 -3.97 -21.26
N HIS A 169 3.87 -4.11 -21.30
CA HIS A 169 3.04 -4.77 -20.30
C HIS A 169 3.22 -4.18 -18.88
N PHE A 170 3.25 -2.86 -18.77
CA PHE A 170 3.18 -2.18 -17.49
C PHE A 170 1.72 -2.14 -17.01
N GLU A 171 1.34 -3.14 -16.21
CA GLU A 171 0.00 -3.25 -15.67
C GLU A 171 -0.23 -2.30 -14.49
N ARG A 172 -1.50 -1.97 -14.25
CA ARG A 172 -1.91 -1.14 -13.12
C ARG A 172 -1.55 -1.80 -11.79
N MET A 173 -0.95 -1.03 -10.90
CA MET A 173 -0.58 -1.47 -9.56
C MET A 173 -1.72 -1.24 -8.56
N PRO A 174 -1.90 -2.12 -7.56
CA PRO A 174 -2.94 -2.00 -6.56
C PRO A 174 -2.65 -0.84 -5.59
N LEU A 175 -3.67 -0.06 -5.28
CA LEU A 175 -3.65 0.91 -4.17
C LEU A 175 -3.94 0.18 -2.86
N TYR A 176 -3.36 0.67 -1.79
CA TYR A 176 -3.72 0.26 -0.44
C TYR A 176 -4.96 1.05 0.00
N GLU A 177 -6.14 0.53 -0.34
CA GLU A 177 -7.42 1.09 0.08
C GLU A 177 -7.90 0.43 1.36
N VAL A 178 -8.44 1.22 2.28
CA VAL A 178 -9.08 0.71 3.50
C VAL A 178 -10.53 0.39 3.18
N ASN A 179 -10.96 -0.84 3.46
CA ASN A 179 -12.31 -1.32 3.15
C ASN A 179 -13.35 -0.87 4.20
N SER A 180 -12.97 -0.17 5.27
CA SER A 180 -13.94 0.26 6.27
C SER A 180 -14.79 1.41 5.72
N ARG A 181 -16.10 1.21 5.69
CA ARG A 181 -17.08 2.27 5.38
C ARG A 181 -16.97 3.43 6.38
N GLU A 182 -16.60 3.14 7.61
CA GLU A 182 -16.49 4.10 8.71
C GLU A 182 -15.35 5.11 8.54
N GLU A 183 -14.24 4.72 7.92
CA GLU A 183 -13.15 5.64 7.61
C GLU A 183 -13.44 6.49 6.34
N ARG A 184 -14.42 6.11 5.51
CA ARG A 184 -14.85 6.88 4.33
C ARG A 184 -15.94 7.90 4.64
N GLU A 185 -16.70 7.71 5.72
CA GLU A 185 -17.71 8.67 6.15
C GLU A 185 -17.01 9.85 6.82
N LYS A 186 -17.23 11.04 6.25
CA LYS A 186 -16.82 12.31 6.87
C LYS A 186 -17.38 12.34 8.28
N VAL A 187 -16.51 12.53 9.27
CA VAL A 187 -16.94 12.89 10.63
C VAL A 187 -17.78 14.16 10.50
N ASN A 188 -19.11 14.02 10.61
CA ASN A 188 -20.00 15.16 10.74
C ASN A 188 -19.73 15.79 12.10
N VAL A 189 -18.87 16.78 12.12
CA VAL A 189 -18.70 17.65 13.29
C VAL A 189 -19.89 18.61 13.26
N SER A 190 -20.97 18.27 13.97
CA SER A 190 -22.02 19.23 14.33
C SER A 190 -21.50 20.04 15.51
N PHE A 191 -21.35 21.34 15.33
CA PHE A 191 -21.13 22.34 16.39
C PHE A 191 -22.43 22.63 17.12
#